data_444c7587969e90b32e102a8096bfc838
#
_entry.id   444c7587969e90b32e102a8096bfc838
#
_cell.length_a   1.000
_cell.length_b   1.000
_cell.length_c   1.000
_cell.angle_alpha   90.00
_cell.angle_beta   90.00
_cell.angle_gamma   90.00
#
_symmetry.space_group_name_H-M   'P 1'
#
loop_
_entity.id
_entity.type
_entity.pdbx_description
1 polymer ?
#
loop_
_entity_poly.entity_id
_entity_poly.type
_entity_poly.pdbx_seq_one_letter_code
_entity_poly.pdbx_strand_id
1 'polypeptide(L)'
;MSKYAISVLICLLAVNAKAEQRNFVFFLVDDLGFGDLGYNGSEFYETPHIDALAASGMRFDNGYAACQVCSPSRASIMTGKAPPRHGITDWIGAKTGMDWQRDDLVLPAEYVWNLPHEDITVAEALRDGGYTTFYAGKWHIGTKGSWPEDHGFMINKGGWDKGSPMGGYFAPWDNPRLESGPDGELLTLRLANETASFIESSQDEPFLAYLSFYTVHGPIQTTEALRNKYVEKAEKMGLTGNDTRFKFDRRLPVRQVQDNPIYAGMMESLDTAVGIVMAKLKETGLDKNTVVIFTSDNGGVTTGDAYSTSLLPFRGGKGRQWEGGIREPYIIHVPGLTKPGTSSDVLAIGMDFYPTILELAGLPLRPEQHVDGVSLVPVLSGKNIPERALYWHYPHYGNQGGEPSSIIRSKEWKLIYYHEDGRVELYNLINDMGEVNNVAAAYPEKVSEMQKRLNHWLADTGARFPARDPRYSQERFDQKIENTRTAKMEALEKQHAEFLDPEWEPAGNARWWGSAED
;
A
#
# COMPACT_ATOMS: atom_id res chain seq x y z
N MET A 1 -37.93 71.33 27.36
CA MET A 1 -36.93 70.94 26.33
C MET A 1 -36.64 69.50 26.50
N SER A 2 -37.30 68.65 25.74
CA SER A 2 -37.15 67.16 25.81
C SER A 2 -36.08 66.75 24.82
N LYS A 3 -35.05 66.02 25.33
CA LYS A 3 -34.00 65.40 24.50
C LYS A 3 -34.37 63.94 24.27
N TYR A 4 -34.77 63.62 23.02
CA TYR A 4 -34.93 62.23 22.57
C TYR A 4 -33.54 61.66 22.22
N ALA A 5 -33.09 60.65 22.95
CA ALA A 5 -31.94 59.86 22.61
C ALA A 5 -32.41 58.72 21.69
N ILE A 6 -31.98 58.72 20.44
CA ILE A 6 -32.17 57.61 19.50
C ILE A 6 -31.04 56.61 19.72
N SER A 7 -31.36 55.43 20.33
CA SER A 7 -30.43 54.30 20.40
C SER A 7 -30.49 53.53 19.07
N VAL A 8 -29.41 53.60 18.31
CA VAL A 8 -29.21 52.77 17.13
C VAL A 8 -28.69 51.43 17.60
N LEU A 9 -29.53 50.38 17.51
CA LEU A 9 -29.17 48.99 17.75
C LEU A 9 -28.48 48.45 16.50
N ILE A 10 -27.15 48.36 16.48
CA ILE A 10 -26.40 47.70 15.41
C ILE A 10 -26.45 46.18 15.70
N CYS A 11 -27.32 45.47 14.99
CA CYS A 11 -27.27 44.00 14.91
C CYS A 11 -26.05 43.60 14.08
N LEU A 12 -24.97 43.23 14.73
CA LEU A 12 -23.87 42.49 14.12
C LEU A 12 -24.37 41.07 13.77
N LEU A 13 -24.78 40.86 12.53
CA LEU A 13 -24.90 39.54 11.93
C LEU A 13 -23.48 38.97 11.83
N ALA A 14 -23.07 38.20 12.82
CA ALA A 14 -21.93 37.32 12.69
C ALA A 14 -22.31 36.27 11.62
N VAL A 15 -21.96 36.53 10.38
CA VAL A 15 -21.89 35.46 9.36
C VAL A 15 -20.78 34.53 9.84
N ASN A 16 -21.16 33.45 10.53
CA ASN A 16 -20.29 32.30 10.70
C ASN A 16 -20.08 31.74 9.27
N ALA A 17 -19.06 32.23 8.58
CA ALA A 17 -18.54 31.57 7.42
C ALA A 17 -18.07 30.20 7.92
N LYS A 18 -18.86 29.13 7.72
CA LYS A 18 -18.46 27.77 7.94
C LYS A 18 -17.18 27.60 7.09
N ALA A 19 -16.05 27.34 7.72
CA ALA A 19 -14.83 27.08 6.96
C ALA A 19 -15.18 26.03 5.89
N GLU A 20 -14.85 26.32 4.64
CA GLU A 20 -15.16 25.45 3.52
C GLU A 20 -14.53 24.07 3.80
N GLN A 21 -15.36 23.02 3.85
CA GLN A 21 -14.91 21.67 4.10
C GLN A 21 -14.04 21.22 2.93
N ARG A 22 -12.86 20.65 3.23
CA ARG A 22 -11.92 20.16 2.21
C ARG A 22 -12.46 18.90 1.58
N ASN A 23 -12.27 18.74 0.29
CA ASN A 23 -12.44 17.47 -0.41
C ASN A 23 -11.21 16.57 -0.20
N PHE A 24 -11.40 15.27 -0.41
CA PHE A 24 -10.32 14.28 -0.31
C PHE A 24 -10.29 13.40 -1.56
N VAL A 25 -9.09 13.25 -2.14
CA VAL A 25 -8.77 12.18 -3.09
C VAL A 25 -7.70 11.32 -2.45
N PHE A 26 -7.99 10.04 -2.29
CA PHE A 26 -7.06 9.05 -1.74
C PHE A 26 -6.69 8.04 -2.83
N PHE A 27 -5.44 8.04 -3.26
CA PHE A 27 -4.88 7.03 -4.14
C PHE A 27 -4.21 5.95 -3.30
N LEU A 28 -4.75 4.74 -3.33
CA LEU A 28 -4.13 3.55 -2.76
C LEU A 28 -3.70 2.62 -3.89
N VAL A 29 -2.41 2.42 -4.05
CA VAL A 29 -1.85 1.54 -5.06
C VAL A 29 -1.62 0.16 -4.45
N ASP A 30 -1.77 -0.90 -5.24
CA ASP A 30 -1.60 -2.28 -4.81
C ASP A 30 -0.20 -2.75 -5.23
N ASP A 31 0.60 -3.22 -4.26
CA ASP A 31 1.93 -3.78 -4.48
C ASP A 31 2.98 -2.80 -5.07
N LEU A 32 2.85 -1.50 -4.84
CA LEU A 32 3.81 -0.51 -5.30
C LEU A 32 4.94 -0.33 -4.28
N GLY A 33 6.16 -0.59 -4.70
CA GLY A 33 7.32 -0.41 -3.83
C GLY A 33 7.79 1.05 -3.72
N PHE A 34 8.46 1.38 -2.60
CA PHE A 34 9.03 2.71 -2.38
C PHE A 34 9.96 3.15 -3.52
N GLY A 35 10.78 2.24 -4.03
CA GLY A 35 11.75 2.52 -5.10
C GLY A 35 11.21 2.48 -6.53
N ASP A 36 9.90 2.29 -6.73
CA ASP A 36 9.31 2.13 -8.06
C ASP A 36 8.91 3.45 -8.74
N LEU A 37 9.16 4.59 -8.10
CA LEU A 37 8.77 5.91 -8.58
C LEU A 37 9.99 6.77 -8.94
N GLY A 38 9.86 7.61 -9.97
CA GLY A 38 10.94 8.47 -10.45
C GLY A 38 11.50 9.37 -9.36
N TYR A 39 10.64 10.02 -8.56
CA TYR A 39 11.08 10.89 -7.46
C TYR A 39 11.81 10.14 -6.32
N ASN A 40 11.68 8.83 -6.24
CA ASN A 40 12.39 7.95 -5.29
C ASN A 40 13.60 7.22 -5.92
N GLY A 41 13.95 7.57 -7.17
CA GLY A 41 15.20 7.16 -7.81
C GLY A 41 15.08 6.06 -8.87
N SER A 42 13.86 5.64 -9.27
CA SER A 42 13.73 4.76 -10.42
C SER A 42 14.12 5.50 -11.70
N GLU A 43 15.09 4.94 -12.42
CA GLU A 43 15.50 5.43 -13.75
C GLU A 43 14.76 4.66 -14.87
N PHE A 44 14.23 3.49 -14.55
CA PHE A 44 13.56 2.62 -15.53
C PHE A 44 12.08 2.92 -15.67
N TYR A 45 11.34 3.12 -14.56
CA TYR A 45 9.93 3.44 -14.60
C TYR A 45 9.69 4.95 -14.78
N GLU A 46 8.70 5.31 -15.58
CA GLU A 46 8.36 6.70 -15.89
C GLU A 46 7.06 7.09 -15.20
N THR A 47 7.15 8.00 -14.21
CA THR A 47 6.01 8.39 -13.36
C THR A 47 5.84 9.91 -13.23
N PRO A 48 5.81 10.67 -14.36
CA PRO A 48 5.85 12.13 -14.33
C PRO A 48 4.67 12.79 -13.61
N HIS A 49 3.45 12.21 -13.63
CA HIS A 49 2.29 12.76 -12.94
C HIS A 49 2.38 12.56 -11.42
N ILE A 50 2.82 11.38 -10.99
CA ILE A 50 3.05 11.07 -9.57
C ILE A 50 4.24 11.90 -9.06
N ASP A 51 5.29 12.06 -9.84
CA ASP A 51 6.44 12.91 -9.49
C ASP A 51 6.03 14.38 -9.35
N ALA A 52 5.15 14.87 -10.22
CA ALA A 52 4.57 16.22 -10.11
C ALA A 52 3.71 16.39 -8.83
N LEU A 53 2.93 15.35 -8.45
CA LEU A 53 2.19 15.35 -7.19
C LEU A 53 3.18 15.39 -6.00
N ALA A 54 4.23 14.61 -6.01
CA ALA A 54 5.28 14.60 -4.99
C ALA A 54 5.97 15.98 -4.87
N ALA A 55 6.21 16.64 -6.01
CA ALA A 55 6.78 17.99 -6.06
C ALA A 55 5.82 19.06 -5.55
N SER A 56 4.51 18.86 -5.61
CA SER A 56 3.49 19.81 -5.14
C SER A 56 3.12 19.65 -3.67
N GLY A 57 3.35 18.48 -3.10
CA GLY A 57 3.01 18.11 -1.72
C GLY A 57 4.22 17.98 -0.80
N MET A 58 3.98 17.30 0.33
CA MET A 58 5.02 16.83 1.26
C MET A 58 5.18 15.32 1.11
N ARG A 59 6.42 14.85 1.02
CA ARG A 59 6.81 13.44 1.01
C ARG A 59 7.21 13.00 2.41
N PHE A 60 6.97 11.73 2.73
CA PHE A 60 7.48 11.13 3.97
C PHE A 60 8.53 10.08 3.61
N ASP A 61 9.77 10.33 4.01
CA ASP A 61 10.89 9.42 3.72
C ASP A 61 10.81 8.14 4.57
N ASN A 62 10.06 8.17 5.68
CA ASN A 62 9.79 7.05 6.57
C ASN A 62 8.28 6.76 6.67
N GLY A 63 7.60 6.65 5.53
CA GLY A 63 6.23 6.18 5.43
C GLY A 63 6.16 4.65 5.39
N TYR A 64 5.19 4.05 6.10
CA TYR A 64 5.08 2.61 6.25
C TYR A 64 3.66 2.10 6.04
N ALA A 65 3.54 0.94 5.40
CA ALA A 65 2.34 0.11 5.48
C ALA A 65 2.21 -0.50 6.89
N ALA A 66 0.98 -0.75 7.33
CA ALA A 66 0.73 -1.38 8.62
C ALA A 66 1.00 -2.90 8.61
N CYS A 67 1.17 -3.49 7.44
CA CYS A 67 1.51 -4.89 7.23
C CYS A 67 2.23 -5.04 5.88
N GLN A 68 2.99 -6.11 5.73
CA GLN A 68 3.68 -6.47 4.48
C GLN A 68 2.79 -7.11 3.41
N VAL A 69 1.47 -7.26 3.67
CA VAL A 69 0.46 -7.77 2.73
C VAL A 69 -0.81 -6.93 2.76
N CYS A 70 -1.63 -7.02 1.70
CA CYS A 70 -2.70 -6.10 1.37
C CYS A 70 -3.83 -5.99 2.41
N SER A 71 -4.55 -7.05 2.73
CA SER A 71 -5.79 -6.94 3.54
C SER A 71 -5.57 -6.32 4.92
N PRO A 72 -4.57 -6.73 5.73
CA PRO A 72 -4.33 -6.12 7.03
C PRO A 72 -4.00 -4.64 6.94
N SER A 73 -3.17 -4.25 5.96
CA SER A 73 -2.78 -2.86 5.76
C SER A 73 -3.97 -1.99 5.34
N ARG A 74 -4.81 -2.47 4.42
CA ARG A 74 -6.04 -1.79 3.98
C ARG A 74 -7.03 -1.61 5.13
N ALA A 75 -7.24 -2.64 5.95
CA ALA A 75 -8.08 -2.56 7.15
C ALA A 75 -7.54 -1.53 8.16
N SER A 76 -6.23 -1.47 8.33
CA SER A 76 -5.58 -0.49 9.21
C SER A 76 -5.77 0.96 8.74
N ILE A 77 -5.72 1.23 7.43
CA ILE A 77 -6.02 2.56 6.85
C ILE A 77 -7.47 2.93 7.14
N MET A 78 -8.41 2.00 6.97
CA MET A 78 -9.84 2.23 7.18
C MET A 78 -10.20 2.49 8.64
N THR A 79 -9.50 1.85 9.60
CA THR A 79 -9.90 1.83 11.02
C THR A 79 -9.02 2.64 11.94
N GLY A 80 -7.79 2.98 11.54
CA GLY A 80 -6.79 3.58 12.43
C GLY A 80 -6.27 2.62 13.51
N LYS A 81 -6.47 1.30 13.32
CA LYS A 81 -6.05 0.23 14.24
C LYS A 81 -4.95 -0.64 13.64
N ALA A 82 -4.07 -1.15 14.48
CA ALA A 82 -3.08 -2.15 14.09
C ALA A 82 -3.73 -3.51 13.75
N PRO A 83 -3.14 -4.32 12.85
CA PRO A 83 -3.72 -5.60 12.42
C PRO A 83 -4.14 -6.54 13.54
N PRO A 84 -3.41 -6.72 14.66
CA PRO A 84 -3.88 -7.58 15.74
C PRO A 84 -5.19 -7.10 16.39
N ARG A 85 -5.49 -5.77 16.39
CA ARG A 85 -6.69 -5.21 17.02
C ARG A 85 -7.96 -5.44 16.18
N HIS A 86 -7.91 -5.23 14.85
CA HIS A 86 -9.05 -5.51 13.97
C HIS A 86 -9.12 -6.99 13.54
N GLY A 87 -8.09 -7.78 13.84
CA GLY A 87 -8.08 -9.22 13.65
C GLY A 87 -7.84 -9.72 12.22
N ILE A 88 -7.81 -8.86 11.21
CA ILE A 88 -7.38 -9.21 9.85
C ILE A 88 -5.86 -9.14 9.84
N THR A 89 -5.17 -10.28 9.93
CA THR A 89 -3.70 -10.34 10.08
C THR A 89 -2.99 -10.98 8.89
N ASP A 90 -3.76 -11.52 7.91
CA ASP A 90 -3.25 -12.00 6.63
C ASP A 90 -4.16 -11.56 5.47
N TRP A 91 -3.70 -11.75 4.22
CA TRP A 91 -4.55 -11.50 3.06
C TRP A 91 -5.76 -12.46 3.06
N ILE A 92 -6.94 -11.95 2.71
CA ILE A 92 -8.18 -12.73 2.77
C ILE A 92 -8.15 -13.83 1.71
N GLY A 93 -8.21 -15.08 2.19
CA GLY A 93 -8.07 -16.30 1.40
C GLY A 93 -6.85 -17.14 1.77
N ALA A 94 -5.91 -16.60 2.56
CA ALA A 94 -4.77 -17.35 3.07
C ALA A 94 -5.20 -18.50 3.99
N LYS A 95 -4.53 -19.64 3.87
CA LYS A 95 -4.78 -20.82 4.70
C LYS A 95 -4.10 -20.68 6.05
N THR A 96 -4.76 -21.19 7.10
CA THR A 96 -4.29 -21.13 8.48
C THR A 96 -4.42 -22.48 9.17
N GLY A 97 -3.85 -22.63 10.34
CA GLY A 97 -3.97 -23.83 11.16
C GLY A 97 -3.64 -25.10 10.37
N MET A 98 -4.45 -26.14 10.54
CA MET A 98 -4.22 -27.45 9.89
C MET A 98 -4.48 -27.47 8.37
N ASP A 99 -5.10 -26.42 7.81
CA ASP A 99 -5.26 -26.27 6.36
C ASP A 99 -3.97 -25.78 5.67
N TRP A 100 -2.98 -25.33 6.45
CA TRP A 100 -1.65 -25.00 5.94
C TRP A 100 -0.88 -26.29 5.62
N GLN A 101 -0.38 -26.44 4.39
CA GLN A 101 0.22 -27.66 3.87
C GLN A 101 1.54 -27.40 3.11
N ARG A 102 2.41 -26.54 3.68
CA ARG A 102 3.66 -26.13 3.00
C ARG A 102 4.94 -26.67 3.63
N ASP A 103 4.90 -27.66 4.52
CA ASP A 103 6.08 -28.16 5.25
C ASP A 103 6.88 -27.06 5.98
N ASP A 104 6.19 -26.07 6.54
CA ASP A 104 6.79 -25.03 7.35
C ASP A 104 6.78 -25.40 8.83
N LEU A 105 7.68 -24.80 9.63
CA LEU A 105 7.92 -25.20 11.01
C LEU A 105 6.73 -24.94 11.93
N VAL A 106 5.94 -23.92 11.63
CA VAL A 106 4.76 -23.53 12.40
C VAL A 106 3.53 -23.40 11.51
N LEU A 107 2.37 -23.55 12.09
CA LEU A 107 1.07 -23.28 11.48
C LEU A 107 0.74 -21.80 11.64
N PRO A 108 0.36 -21.08 10.58
CA PRO A 108 -0.09 -19.69 10.67
C PRO A 108 -1.24 -19.54 11.66
N ALA A 109 -1.28 -18.40 12.34
CA ALA A 109 -2.35 -18.08 13.29
C ALA A 109 -3.70 -17.88 12.58
N GLU A 110 -4.79 -18.18 13.28
CA GLU A 110 -6.15 -17.89 12.79
C GLU A 110 -6.41 -16.38 12.77
N TYR A 111 -7.14 -15.90 11.75
CA TYR A 111 -7.52 -14.49 11.59
C TYR A 111 -8.96 -14.33 11.10
N VAL A 112 -9.51 -13.12 11.16
CA VAL A 112 -10.86 -12.83 10.66
C VAL A 112 -10.82 -12.42 9.19
N TRP A 113 -11.91 -12.71 8.46
CA TRP A 113 -11.99 -12.52 7.01
C TRP A 113 -12.80 -11.29 6.61
N ASN A 114 -13.49 -10.65 7.56
CA ASN A 114 -14.32 -9.48 7.30
C ASN A 114 -13.92 -8.36 8.24
N LEU A 115 -13.91 -7.14 7.73
CA LEU A 115 -13.78 -5.96 8.58
C LEU A 115 -14.93 -5.95 9.59
N PRO A 116 -14.65 -5.86 10.91
CA PRO A 116 -15.69 -5.84 11.93
C PRO A 116 -16.61 -4.63 11.76
N HIS A 117 -17.94 -4.85 11.79
CA HIS A 117 -18.92 -3.77 11.67
C HIS A 117 -18.98 -2.83 12.88
N GLU A 118 -18.42 -3.26 14.01
CA GLU A 118 -18.23 -2.42 15.19
C GLU A 118 -17.10 -1.40 15.03
N ASP A 119 -16.21 -1.60 14.08
CA ASP A 119 -15.15 -0.65 13.72
C ASP A 119 -15.71 0.40 12.77
N ILE A 120 -15.75 1.64 13.23
CA ILE A 120 -16.19 2.77 12.42
C ILE A 120 -15.05 3.16 11.47
N THR A 121 -15.26 2.97 10.17
CA THR A 121 -14.27 3.33 9.16
C THR A 121 -14.13 4.85 8.98
N VAL A 122 -13.03 5.29 8.37
CA VAL A 122 -12.84 6.69 7.99
C VAL A 122 -13.93 7.17 7.02
N ALA A 123 -14.44 6.28 6.16
CA ALA A 123 -15.53 6.60 5.25
C ALA A 123 -16.86 6.82 5.99
N GLU A 124 -17.18 5.98 6.97
CA GLU A 124 -18.36 6.18 7.84
C GLU A 124 -18.24 7.48 8.63
N ALA A 125 -17.07 7.76 9.18
CA ALA A 125 -16.83 8.99 9.94
C ALA A 125 -17.00 10.25 9.06
N LEU A 126 -16.55 10.22 7.80
CA LEU A 126 -16.74 11.30 6.85
C LEU A 126 -18.19 11.41 6.39
N ARG A 127 -18.86 10.30 6.07
CA ARG A 127 -20.29 10.26 5.72
C ARG A 127 -21.14 10.88 6.84
N ASP A 128 -20.90 10.50 8.07
CA ASP A 128 -21.58 11.06 9.26
C ASP A 128 -21.27 12.56 9.43
N GLY A 129 -20.11 13.02 8.92
CA GLY A 129 -19.71 14.43 8.82
C GLY A 129 -20.29 15.20 7.64
N GLY A 130 -21.14 14.57 6.81
CA GLY A 130 -21.81 15.18 5.67
C GLY A 130 -21.05 15.11 4.35
N TYR A 131 -20.09 14.17 4.23
CA TYR A 131 -19.36 13.94 2.98
C TYR A 131 -20.07 12.92 2.10
N THR A 132 -20.06 13.15 0.79
CA THR A 132 -20.35 12.10 -0.19
C THR A 132 -19.11 11.23 -0.37
N THR A 133 -19.28 9.90 -0.19
CA THR A 133 -18.17 8.93 -0.16
C THR A 133 -18.22 8.01 -1.36
N PHE A 134 -17.15 7.99 -2.14
CA PHE A 134 -16.99 7.22 -3.37
C PHE A 134 -15.79 6.27 -3.25
N TYR A 135 -15.99 5.04 -3.67
CA TYR A 135 -14.96 4.00 -3.74
C TYR A 135 -14.84 3.46 -5.16
N ALA A 136 -13.61 3.31 -5.66
CA ALA A 136 -13.33 2.63 -6.91
C ALA A 136 -12.16 1.66 -6.79
N GLY A 137 -12.34 0.40 -7.23
CA GLY A 137 -11.29 -0.61 -7.34
C GLY A 137 -11.22 -1.62 -6.20
N LYS A 138 -10.03 -2.10 -5.85
CA LYS A 138 -9.79 -3.23 -4.93
C LYS A 138 -10.19 -2.92 -3.49
N TRP A 139 -11.10 -3.74 -2.92
CA TRP A 139 -11.45 -3.71 -1.50
C TRP A 139 -10.63 -4.71 -0.67
N HIS A 140 -10.89 -5.99 -0.85
CA HIS A 140 -10.13 -7.13 -0.28
C HIS A 140 -10.00 -7.11 1.26
N ILE A 141 -10.98 -6.55 1.99
CA ILE A 141 -11.07 -6.58 3.45
C ILE A 141 -12.42 -7.08 3.95
N GLY A 142 -13.10 -7.87 3.13
CA GLY A 142 -14.37 -8.50 3.49
C GLY A 142 -15.01 -9.24 2.33
N THR A 143 -15.86 -10.20 2.66
CA THR A 143 -16.73 -10.94 1.74
C THR A 143 -18.08 -10.22 1.60
N LYS A 144 -19.01 -10.78 0.83
CA LYS A 144 -20.35 -10.20 0.65
C LYS A 144 -21.02 -9.92 2.00
N GLY A 145 -21.49 -8.69 2.19
CA GLY A 145 -22.00 -8.15 3.46
C GLY A 145 -20.94 -7.42 4.28
N SER A 146 -19.72 -7.30 3.76
CA SER A 146 -18.65 -6.46 4.29
C SER A 146 -17.87 -5.81 3.12
N TRP A 147 -18.60 -5.33 2.10
CA TRP A 147 -18.06 -4.58 0.96
C TRP A 147 -18.05 -3.07 1.25
N PRO A 148 -17.50 -2.21 0.37
CA PRO A 148 -17.41 -0.78 0.63
C PRO A 148 -18.73 -0.11 1.06
N GLU A 149 -19.86 -0.49 0.44
CA GLU A 149 -21.17 0.04 0.78
C GLU A 149 -21.64 -0.32 2.19
N ASP A 150 -21.16 -1.43 2.74
CA ASP A 150 -21.45 -1.87 4.11
C ASP A 150 -20.59 -1.12 5.14
N HIS A 151 -19.56 -0.40 4.69
CA HIS A 151 -18.55 0.31 5.49
C HIS A 151 -18.42 1.80 5.12
N GLY A 152 -19.54 2.43 4.76
CA GLY A 152 -19.66 3.88 4.68
C GLY A 152 -19.41 4.50 3.32
N PHE A 153 -19.11 3.74 2.27
CA PHE A 153 -19.04 4.29 0.92
C PHE A 153 -20.42 4.26 0.25
N MET A 154 -20.93 5.44 -0.10
CA MET A 154 -22.24 5.60 -0.71
C MET A 154 -22.25 5.10 -2.17
N ILE A 155 -21.12 5.18 -2.85
CA ILE A 155 -20.94 4.75 -4.23
C ILE A 155 -19.76 3.78 -4.28
N ASN A 156 -19.99 2.59 -4.86
CA ASN A 156 -18.98 1.55 -5.03
C ASN A 156 -18.83 1.16 -6.51
N LYS A 157 -17.63 1.31 -7.06
CA LYS A 157 -17.25 0.96 -8.42
C LYS A 157 -16.13 -0.09 -8.41
N GLY A 158 -16.51 -1.36 -8.33
CA GLY A 158 -15.58 -2.48 -8.43
C GLY A 158 -14.98 -2.98 -7.11
N GLY A 159 -15.40 -2.45 -5.95
CA GLY A 159 -14.96 -2.95 -4.65
C GLY A 159 -15.72 -4.21 -4.24
N TRP A 160 -15.00 -5.33 -3.99
CA TRP A 160 -15.54 -6.61 -3.58
C TRP A 160 -14.48 -7.50 -2.91
N ASP A 161 -14.73 -8.80 -2.74
CA ASP A 161 -13.89 -9.71 -1.96
C ASP A 161 -12.58 -10.14 -2.63
N LYS A 162 -12.39 -9.92 -3.94
CA LYS A 162 -11.18 -10.38 -4.63
C LYS A 162 -10.00 -9.42 -4.48
N GLY A 163 -8.83 -10.03 -4.28
CA GLY A 163 -7.56 -9.32 -4.13
C GLY A 163 -6.84 -9.02 -5.44
N SER A 164 -7.25 -9.65 -6.54
CA SER A 164 -6.70 -9.46 -7.88
C SER A 164 -7.82 -9.14 -8.88
N PRO A 165 -7.52 -8.56 -10.05
CA PRO A 165 -8.52 -8.29 -11.08
C PRO A 165 -8.90 -9.61 -11.77
N MET A 166 -10.08 -10.14 -11.42
CA MET A 166 -10.59 -11.35 -12.06
C MET A 166 -10.88 -11.10 -13.54
N GLY A 167 -10.35 -11.96 -14.39
CA GLY A 167 -10.35 -11.76 -15.85
C GLY A 167 -9.19 -10.91 -16.38
N GLY A 168 -8.30 -10.43 -15.50
CA GLY A 168 -7.15 -9.59 -15.83
C GLY A 168 -7.46 -8.10 -15.91
N TYR A 169 -6.52 -7.33 -16.47
CA TYR A 169 -6.62 -5.87 -16.56
C TYR A 169 -7.35 -5.35 -17.80
N PHE A 170 -7.60 -6.20 -18.78
CA PHE A 170 -8.28 -5.80 -20.02
C PHE A 170 -9.68 -6.40 -20.08
N ALA A 171 -10.67 -5.57 -20.42
CA ALA A 171 -12.05 -6.01 -20.58
C ALA A 171 -12.19 -7.12 -21.64
N PRO A 172 -13.09 -8.08 -21.44
CA PRO A 172 -14.05 -8.17 -20.34
C PRO A 172 -13.42 -8.69 -19.04
N TRP A 173 -13.64 -7.99 -17.94
CA TRP A 173 -13.27 -8.46 -16.61
C TRP A 173 -14.47 -9.05 -15.86
N ASP A 174 -14.20 -9.91 -14.88
CA ASP A 174 -15.22 -10.52 -14.04
C ASP A 174 -15.28 -9.81 -12.67
N ASN A 175 -16.14 -8.78 -12.58
CA ASN A 175 -16.33 -8.00 -11.37
C ASN A 175 -17.83 -7.67 -11.17
N PRO A 176 -18.49 -8.16 -10.10
CA PRO A 176 -19.93 -7.96 -9.90
C PRO A 176 -20.33 -6.52 -9.56
N ARG A 177 -19.36 -5.63 -9.30
CA ARG A 177 -19.57 -4.22 -8.93
C ARG A 177 -19.06 -3.23 -9.97
N LEU A 178 -18.58 -3.73 -11.13
CA LEU A 178 -18.12 -2.91 -12.24
C LEU A 178 -18.49 -3.58 -13.55
N GLU A 179 -19.38 -2.95 -14.31
CA GLU A 179 -19.73 -3.42 -15.65
C GLU A 179 -18.51 -3.37 -16.56
N SER A 180 -18.31 -4.43 -17.33
CA SER A 180 -17.28 -4.47 -18.36
C SER A 180 -17.55 -3.40 -19.42
N GLY A 181 -16.51 -2.67 -19.78
CA GLY A 181 -16.54 -1.72 -20.87
C GLY A 181 -16.32 -2.38 -22.24
N PRO A 182 -15.98 -1.60 -23.25
CA PRO A 182 -15.58 -2.11 -24.54
C PRO A 182 -14.43 -3.11 -24.43
N ASP A 183 -14.42 -4.10 -25.31
CA ASP A 183 -13.39 -5.10 -25.37
C ASP A 183 -11.99 -4.47 -25.47
N GLY A 184 -11.09 -4.89 -24.57
CA GLY A 184 -9.74 -4.34 -24.45
C GLY A 184 -9.61 -3.03 -23.65
N GLU A 185 -10.69 -2.52 -23.02
CA GLU A 185 -10.58 -1.37 -22.12
C GLU A 185 -9.69 -1.73 -20.91
N LEU A 186 -8.74 -0.84 -20.56
CA LEU A 186 -7.82 -1.05 -19.45
C LEU A 186 -8.46 -0.66 -18.12
N LEU A 187 -8.56 -1.62 -17.18
CA LEU A 187 -9.18 -1.45 -15.86
C LEU A 187 -8.61 -0.26 -15.08
N THR A 188 -7.29 -0.08 -15.10
CA THR A 188 -6.60 1.03 -14.42
C THR A 188 -7.13 2.39 -14.85
N LEU A 189 -7.28 2.60 -16.16
CA LEU A 189 -7.81 3.85 -16.73
C LEU A 189 -9.33 3.95 -16.53
N ARG A 190 -10.06 2.83 -16.58
CA ARG A 190 -11.49 2.82 -16.31
C ARG A 190 -11.79 3.31 -14.88
N LEU A 191 -11.09 2.82 -13.88
CA LEU A 191 -11.28 3.25 -12.48
C LEU A 191 -10.95 4.74 -12.28
N ALA A 192 -9.92 5.25 -12.95
CA ALA A 192 -9.58 6.66 -12.94
C ALA A 192 -10.68 7.52 -13.59
N ASN A 193 -11.26 7.07 -14.71
CA ASN A 193 -12.35 7.76 -15.39
C ASN A 193 -13.66 7.74 -14.56
N GLU A 194 -14.00 6.64 -13.87
CA GLU A 194 -15.13 6.60 -12.93
C GLU A 194 -14.92 7.62 -11.79
N THR A 195 -13.69 7.71 -11.28
CA THR A 195 -13.32 8.69 -10.23
C THR A 195 -13.40 10.13 -10.75
N ALA A 196 -12.88 10.39 -11.94
CA ALA A 196 -12.96 11.71 -12.57
C ALA A 196 -14.42 12.15 -12.84
N SER A 197 -15.27 11.22 -13.29
CA SER A 197 -16.71 11.48 -13.51
C SER A 197 -17.43 11.76 -12.19
N PHE A 198 -17.08 11.04 -11.12
CA PHE A 198 -17.60 11.33 -9.78
C PHE A 198 -17.21 12.74 -9.31
N ILE A 199 -15.94 13.13 -9.44
CA ILE A 199 -15.45 14.48 -9.08
C ILE A 199 -16.22 15.56 -9.85
N GLU A 200 -16.42 15.35 -11.15
CA GLU A 200 -17.18 16.30 -11.99
C GLU A 200 -18.63 16.48 -11.53
N SER A 201 -19.27 15.40 -11.04
CA SER A 201 -20.65 15.45 -10.54
C SER A 201 -20.80 15.94 -9.10
N SER A 202 -19.70 16.10 -8.34
CA SER A 202 -19.70 16.37 -6.90
C SER A 202 -19.12 17.75 -6.54
N GLN A 203 -19.28 18.76 -7.42
CA GLN A 203 -18.63 20.08 -7.25
C GLN A 203 -19.21 20.92 -6.10
N ASP A 204 -20.45 20.66 -5.71
CA ASP A 204 -21.18 21.50 -4.73
C ASP A 204 -21.18 20.93 -3.31
N GLU A 205 -20.64 19.71 -3.09
CA GLU A 205 -20.65 19.02 -1.80
C GLU A 205 -19.26 18.49 -1.45
N PRO A 206 -18.89 18.45 -0.16
CA PRO A 206 -17.61 17.85 0.24
C PRO A 206 -17.63 16.36 -0.04
N PHE A 207 -16.52 15.84 -0.54
CA PHE A 207 -16.42 14.43 -0.90
C PHE A 207 -15.13 13.75 -0.46
N LEU A 208 -15.20 12.42 -0.33
CA LEU A 208 -14.09 11.49 -0.35
C LEU A 208 -14.16 10.68 -1.64
N ALA A 209 -13.19 10.83 -2.53
CA ALA A 209 -12.96 9.93 -3.66
C ALA A 209 -11.79 8.99 -3.32
N TYR A 210 -12.09 7.72 -3.01
CA TYR A 210 -11.10 6.72 -2.65
C TYR A 210 -10.85 5.80 -3.85
N LEU A 211 -9.77 6.07 -4.59
CA LEU A 211 -9.35 5.27 -5.75
C LEU A 211 -8.30 4.26 -5.30
N SER A 212 -8.74 3.03 -5.14
CA SER A 212 -7.97 1.88 -4.71
C SER A 212 -7.65 1.01 -5.93
N PHE A 213 -6.51 1.23 -6.53
CA PHE A 213 -6.10 0.49 -7.72
C PHE A 213 -5.91 -1.00 -7.44
N TYR A 214 -6.17 -1.85 -8.44
CA TYR A 214 -5.61 -3.20 -8.50
C TYR A 214 -4.16 -3.17 -9.00
N THR A 215 -3.82 -2.15 -9.79
CA THR A 215 -2.47 -1.91 -10.33
C THR A 215 -1.53 -1.55 -9.17
N VAL A 216 -0.37 -2.18 -9.06
CA VAL A 216 0.41 -2.97 -10.01
C VAL A 216 0.48 -4.47 -9.62
N HIS A 217 -0.55 -5.00 -8.93
CA HIS A 217 -0.66 -6.40 -8.53
C HIS A 217 -0.72 -7.32 -9.76
N GLY A 218 -0.26 -8.57 -9.62
CA GLY A 218 -0.46 -9.61 -10.62
C GLY A 218 -1.95 -9.91 -10.95
N PRO A 219 -2.23 -10.43 -12.16
CA PRO A 219 -1.30 -10.71 -13.24
C PRO A 219 -0.70 -9.43 -13.82
N ILE A 220 0.61 -9.43 -14.13
CA ILE A 220 1.21 -8.27 -14.79
C ILE A 220 0.82 -8.26 -16.27
N GLN A 221 0.19 -7.17 -16.69
CA GLN A 221 -0.30 -7.02 -18.07
C GLN A 221 -0.15 -5.58 -18.55
N THR A 222 0.25 -5.40 -19.81
CA THR A 222 0.36 -4.08 -20.44
C THR A 222 0.04 -4.17 -21.92
N THR A 223 -0.02 -3.03 -22.60
CA THR A 223 -0.18 -3.00 -24.06
C THR A 223 1.14 -3.33 -24.75
N GLU A 224 1.06 -3.86 -25.97
CA GLU A 224 2.22 -4.10 -26.82
C GLU A 224 3.08 -2.84 -26.99
N ALA A 225 2.44 -1.70 -27.22
CA ALA A 225 3.13 -0.43 -27.43
C ALA A 225 3.97 -0.02 -26.20
N LEU A 226 3.42 -0.15 -24.99
CA LEU A 226 4.15 0.16 -23.76
C LEU A 226 5.25 -0.87 -23.49
N ARG A 227 4.97 -2.16 -23.66
CA ARG A 227 6.00 -3.20 -23.54
C ARG A 227 7.17 -2.90 -24.49
N ASN A 228 6.93 -2.63 -25.75
CA ASN A 228 7.98 -2.37 -26.75
C ASN A 228 8.79 -1.10 -26.42
N LYS A 229 8.12 -0.03 -25.95
CA LYS A 229 8.79 1.17 -25.41
C LYS A 229 9.83 0.81 -24.33
N TYR A 230 9.44 -0.05 -23.39
CA TYR A 230 10.33 -0.41 -22.27
C TYR A 230 11.36 -1.48 -22.61
N VAL A 231 11.12 -2.32 -23.62
CA VAL A 231 12.17 -3.17 -24.20
C VAL A 231 13.28 -2.31 -24.83
N GLU A 232 12.89 -1.33 -25.66
CA GLU A 232 13.87 -0.38 -26.22
C GLU A 232 14.61 0.42 -25.13
N LYS A 233 13.91 0.81 -24.06
CA LYS A 233 14.54 1.50 -22.92
C LYS A 233 15.54 0.61 -22.20
N ALA A 234 15.21 -0.66 -21.96
CA ALA A 234 16.11 -1.63 -21.34
C ALA A 234 17.37 -1.85 -22.20
N GLU A 235 17.21 -1.92 -23.53
CA GLU A 235 18.34 -2.01 -24.45
C GLU A 235 19.24 -0.78 -24.38
N LYS A 236 18.66 0.42 -24.48
CA LYS A 236 19.39 1.71 -24.36
C LYS A 236 20.14 1.87 -23.05
N MET A 237 19.62 1.33 -21.96
CA MET A 237 20.23 1.32 -20.63
C MET A 237 21.24 0.17 -20.42
N GLY A 238 21.41 -0.73 -21.40
CA GLY A 238 22.32 -1.87 -21.32
C GLY A 238 21.87 -2.96 -20.35
N LEU A 239 20.57 -3.07 -20.09
CA LEU A 239 20.01 -4.03 -19.12
C LEU A 239 19.74 -5.42 -19.73
N THR A 240 19.68 -5.54 -21.05
CA THR A 240 19.30 -6.79 -21.76
C THR A 240 20.33 -7.91 -21.65
N GLY A 241 21.60 -7.59 -21.35
CA GLY A 241 22.71 -8.55 -21.21
C GLY A 241 23.03 -8.98 -19.78
N ASN A 242 22.17 -8.72 -18.82
CA ASN A 242 22.44 -9.01 -17.42
C ASN A 242 22.04 -10.47 -17.07
N ASP A 243 23.02 -11.31 -16.70
CA ASP A 243 22.83 -12.73 -16.37
C ASP A 243 22.51 -13.00 -14.90
N THR A 244 22.40 -11.97 -14.07
CA THR A 244 22.22 -12.08 -12.61
C THR A 244 21.06 -11.22 -12.11
N ARG A 245 19.89 -11.38 -12.72
CA ARG A 245 18.69 -10.62 -12.33
C ARG A 245 18.09 -11.07 -11.03
N PHE A 246 18.35 -12.30 -10.63
CA PHE A 246 17.79 -12.88 -9.43
C PHE A 246 18.89 -13.35 -8.47
N LYS A 247 18.65 -13.14 -7.17
CA LYS A 247 19.50 -13.65 -6.08
C LYS A 247 18.63 -14.45 -5.14
N PHE A 248 19.07 -15.67 -4.77
CA PHE A 248 18.35 -16.45 -3.77
C PHE A 248 18.55 -15.85 -2.36
N ASP A 249 17.44 -15.47 -1.71
CA ASP A 249 17.44 -14.95 -0.34
C ASP A 249 16.51 -15.76 0.55
N ARG A 250 17.07 -16.55 1.44
CA ARG A 250 16.43 -17.46 2.39
C ARG A 250 15.60 -18.55 1.72
N ARG A 251 14.41 -18.24 1.22
CA ARG A 251 13.43 -19.22 0.77
C ARG A 251 13.12 -19.14 -0.73
N LEU A 252 13.31 -17.97 -1.32
CA LEU A 252 12.93 -17.69 -2.71
C LEU A 252 13.96 -16.82 -3.42
N PRO A 253 14.00 -16.87 -4.76
CA PRO A 253 14.68 -15.88 -5.57
C PRO A 253 14.11 -14.48 -5.33
N VAL A 254 14.93 -13.45 -5.45
CA VAL A 254 14.55 -12.04 -5.34
C VAL A 254 15.14 -11.28 -6.53
N ARG A 255 14.31 -10.54 -7.23
CA ARG A 255 14.76 -9.69 -8.36
C ARG A 255 15.70 -8.60 -7.86
N GLN A 256 16.79 -8.37 -8.61
CA GLN A 256 17.84 -7.40 -8.26
C GLN A 256 17.88 -6.19 -9.20
N VAL A 257 17.13 -6.20 -10.30
CA VAL A 257 17.19 -5.18 -11.35
C VAL A 257 15.77 -4.73 -11.71
N GLN A 258 15.58 -3.42 -11.88
CA GLN A 258 14.37 -2.84 -12.46
C GLN A 258 14.52 -2.87 -13.99
N ASP A 259 14.01 -3.90 -14.64
CA ASP A 259 14.16 -4.11 -16.08
C ASP A 259 12.97 -4.91 -16.69
N ASN A 260 11.88 -5.07 -15.94
CA ASN A 260 10.69 -5.76 -16.43
C ASN A 260 9.84 -4.81 -17.31
N PRO A 261 9.78 -5.00 -18.64
CA PRO A 261 9.09 -4.08 -19.53
C PRO A 261 7.57 -4.12 -19.39
N ILE A 262 7.01 -5.26 -18.95
CA ILE A 262 5.57 -5.41 -18.75
C ILE A 262 5.14 -4.63 -17.51
N TYR A 263 5.86 -4.81 -16.41
CA TYR A 263 5.60 -4.06 -15.17
C TYR A 263 5.81 -2.54 -15.37
N ALA A 264 6.84 -2.15 -16.14
CA ALA A 264 7.07 -0.75 -16.48
C ALA A 264 5.89 -0.13 -17.26
N GLY A 265 5.29 -0.88 -18.17
CA GLY A 265 4.08 -0.44 -18.87
C GLY A 265 2.86 -0.33 -17.95
N MET A 266 2.73 -1.19 -16.92
CA MET A 266 1.70 -1.02 -15.88
C MET A 266 1.95 0.23 -15.04
N MET A 267 3.20 0.53 -14.70
CA MET A 267 3.59 1.74 -13.95
C MET A 267 3.22 3.02 -14.74
N GLU A 268 3.45 3.05 -16.04
CA GLU A 268 3.05 4.18 -16.90
C GLU A 268 1.53 4.31 -16.99
N SER A 269 0.81 3.20 -17.03
CA SER A 269 -0.66 3.21 -17.00
C SER A 269 -1.20 3.73 -15.67
N LEU A 270 -0.58 3.38 -14.54
CA LEU A 270 -0.88 3.92 -13.22
C LEU A 270 -0.65 5.43 -13.17
N ASP A 271 0.50 5.88 -13.65
CA ASP A 271 0.86 7.30 -13.68
C ASP A 271 -0.15 8.11 -14.52
N THR A 272 -0.53 7.58 -15.68
CA THR A 272 -1.56 8.16 -16.55
C THR A 272 -2.90 8.26 -15.81
N ALA A 273 -3.30 7.23 -15.07
CA ALA A 273 -4.53 7.21 -14.29
C ALA A 273 -4.55 8.28 -13.18
N VAL A 274 -3.43 8.46 -12.48
CA VAL A 274 -3.28 9.57 -11.52
C VAL A 274 -3.39 10.92 -12.24
N GLY A 275 -2.74 11.06 -13.40
CA GLY A 275 -2.82 12.25 -14.25
C GLY A 275 -4.25 12.63 -14.65
N ILE A 276 -5.09 11.65 -15.02
CA ILE A 276 -6.51 11.86 -15.37
C ILE A 276 -7.28 12.49 -14.19
N VAL A 277 -7.14 11.94 -12.99
CA VAL A 277 -7.85 12.46 -11.80
C VAL A 277 -7.36 13.85 -11.42
N MET A 278 -6.03 14.05 -11.41
CA MET A 278 -5.44 15.36 -11.10
C MET A 278 -5.83 16.44 -12.13
N ALA A 279 -5.91 16.09 -13.42
CA ALA A 279 -6.38 16.97 -14.47
C ALA A 279 -7.85 17.36 -14.26
N LYS A 280 -8.72 16.42 -13.86
CA LYS A 280 -10.14 16.70 -13.58
C LYS A 280 -10.31 17.63 -12.37
N LEU A 281 -9.55 17.46 -11.30
CA LEU A 281 -9.56 18.41 -10.17
C LEU A 281 -9.20 19.83 -10.62
N LYS A 282 -8.20 19.95 -11.48
CA LYS A 282 -7.78 21.25 -12.02
C LYS A 282 -8.83 21.86 -12.97
N GLU A 283 -9.43 21.05 -13.85
CA GLU A 283 -10.47 21.46 -14.78
C GLU A 283 -11.71 22.03 -14.06
N THR A 284 -12.12 21.38 -12.97
CA THR A 284 -13.25 21.81 -12.13
C THR A 284 -12.89 22.91 -11.13
N GLY A 285 -11.60 23.25 -10.98
CA GLY A 285 -11.11 24.22 -10.00
C GLY A 285 -11.11 23.71 -8.55
N LEU A 286 -11.42 22.42 -8.34
CA LEU A 286 -11.45 21.78 -7.02
C LEU A 286 -10.07 21.49 -6.46
N ASP A 287 -9.01 21.53 -7.28
CA ASP A 287 -7.61 21.37 -6.87
C ASP A 287 -7.20 22.32 -5.74
N LYS A 288 -7.86 23.48 -5.63
CA LYS A 288 -7.60 24.50 -4.60
C LYS A 288 -8.10 24.14 -3.21
N ASN A 289 -9.05 23.19 -3.12
CA ASN A 289 -9.70 22.79 -1.87
C ASN A 289 -9.71 21.26 -1.66
N THR A 290 -8.95 20.50 -2.45
CA THR A 290 -8.87 19.05 -2.36
C THR A 290 -7.54 18.60 -1.76
N VAL A 291 -7.61 17.85 -0.66
CA VAL A 291 -6.47 17.10 -0.11
C VAL A 291 -6.23 15.89 -0.99
N VAL A 292 -4.99 15.68 -1.42
CA VAL A 292 -4.59 14.50 -2.19
C VAL A 292 -3.60 13.69 -1.39
N ILE A 293 -3.91 12.41 -1.19
CA ILE A 293 -3.07 11.43 -0.52
C ILE A 293 -2.72 10.34 -1.53
N PHE A 294 -1.45 9.97 -1.61
CA PHE A 294 -0.95 8.88 -2.45
C PHE A 294 -0.05 7.96 -1.64
N THR A 295 -0.36 6.67 -1.62
CA THR A 295 0.43 5.64 -0.93
C THR A 295 0.20 4.26 -1.54
N SER A 296 0.93 3.26 -1.06
CA SER A 296 0.73 1.83 -1.33
C SER A 296 0.21 1.09 -0.10
N ASP A 297 -0.33 -0.09 -0.32
CA ASP A 297 -0.80 -0.95 0.78
C ASP A 297 0.29 -1.87 1.35
N ASN A 298 1.31 -2.20 0.56
CA ASN A 298 2.51 -2.94 0.95
C ASN A 298 3.61 -2.78 -0.10
N GLY A 299 4.80 -3.28 0.18
CA GLY A 299 5.94 -3.22 -0.72
C GLY A 299 5.75 -3.91 -2.06
N GLY A 300 6.59 -3.55 -3.03
CA GLY A 300 6.56 -4.10 -4.39
C GLY A 300 6.94 -5.58 -4.46
N VAL A 301 6.48 -6.26 -5.50
CA VAL A 301 6.65 -7.71 -5.70
C VAL A 301 8.04 -8.01 -6.26
N THR A 302 9.02 -8.16 -5.37
CA THR A 302 10.40 -8.54 -5.74
C THR A 302 10.59 -10.06 -5.84
N THR A 303 9.65 -10.84 -5.29
CA THR A 303 9.73 -12.30 -5.14
C THR A 303 8.33 -12.91 -5.02
N GLY A 304 8.19 -14.19 -5.35
CA GLY A 304 6.87 -14.83 -5.45
C GLY A 304 6.00 -14.17 -6.51
N ASP A 305 4.74 -14.53 -6.61
CA ASP A 305 3.81 -13.98 -7.60
C ASP A 305 4.51 -13.65 -8.95
N ALA A 306 4.49 -12.41 -9.41
CA ALA A 306 5.02 -12.04 -10.72
C ALA A 306 6.52 -11.66 -10.76
N TYR A 307 7.24 -11.59 -9.64
CA TYR A 307 8.65 -11.13 -9.61
C TYR A 307 8.87 -9.81 -10.37
N SER A 308 8.00 -8.84 -10.13
CA SER A 308 7.80 -7.68 -11.01
C SER A 308 8.93 -6.67 -10.99
N THR A 309 9.49 -6.37 -9.80
CA THR A 309 10.39 -5.24 -9.59
C THR A 309 11.56 -5.56 -8.65
N SER A 310 12.49 -4.61 -8.53
CA SER A 310 13.58 -4.58 -7.54
C SER A 310 13.48 -3.32 -6.69
N LEU A 311 13.63 -3.47 -5.38
CA LEU A 311 13.55 -2.36 -4.43
C LEU A 311 14.91 -2.00 -3.81
N LEU A 312 16.00 -2.49 -4.36
CA LEU A 312 17.34 -2.16 -3.85
C LEU A 312 17.53 -0.64 -3.75
N PRO A 313 18.17 -0.16 -2.66
CA PRO A 313 18.90 -0.90 -1.65
C PRO A 313 18.04 -1.55 -0.54
N PHE A 314 16.73 -1.35 -0.50
CA PHE A 314 15.85 -1.96 0.50
C PHE A 314 15.74 -3.47 0.29
N ARG A 315 15.96 -4.24 1.36
CA ARG A 315 15.85 -5.68 1.33
C ARG A 315 14.40 -6.13 1.29
N GLY A 316 14.13 -7.21 0.56
CA GLY A 316 12.82 -7.84 0.48
C GLY A 316 11.88 -7.12 -0.47
N GLY A 317 10.60 -7.25 -0.19
CA GLY A 317 9.45 -6.74 -0.92
C GLY A 317 8.18 -7.26 -0.26
N LYS A 318 7.04 -7.22 -0.95
CA LYS A 318 5.75 -7.74 -0.49
C LYS A 318 5.90 -9.04 0.29
N GLY A 319 5.15 -9.20 1.37
CA GLY A 319 5.13 -10.39 2.21
C GLY A 319 6.36 -10.57 3.10
N ARG A 320 7.41 -9.73 2.98
CA ARG A 320 8.64 -9.85 3.73
C ARG A 320 8.77 -8.78 4.81
N GLN A 321 9.51 -9.11 5.87
CA GLN A 321 9.63 -8.34 7.11
C GLN A 321 10.65 -7.19 7.07
N TRP A 322 11.41 -7.05 5.98
CA TRP A 322 12.42 -6.00 5.81
C TRP A 322 11.82 -4.72 5.21
N GLU A 323 12.63 -3.67 5.12
CA GLU A 323 12.17 -2.35 4.66
C GLU A 323 11.44 -2.41 3.31
N GLY A 324 11.92 -3.21 2.35
CA GLY A 324 11.27 -3.34 1.05
C GLY A 324 9.86 -3.91 1.09
N GLY A 325 9.46 -4.59 2.19
CA GLY A 325 8.11 -5.13 2.35
C GLY A 325 7.11 -4.22 3.04
N ILE A 326 7.60 -3.22 3.78
CA ILE A 326 6.75 -2.38 4.63
C ILE A 326 6.94 -0.87 4.42
N ARG A 327 8.05 -0.42 3.80
CA ARG A 327 8.30 0.99 3.52
C ARG A 327 7.67 1.38 2.20
N GLU A 328 6.84 2.44 2.24
CA GLU A 328 5.95 2.80 1.15
C GLU A 328 6.15 4.25 0.69
N PRO A 329 5.81 4.57 -0.57
CA PRO A 329 5.70 5.95 -0.97
C PRO A 329 4.55 6.63 -0.21
N TYR A 330 4.83 7.79 0.38
CA TYR A 330 3.85 8.64 1.05
C TYR A 330 3.94 10.05 0.52
N ILE A 331 2.86 10.52 -0.11
CA ILE A 331 2.72 11.88 -0.58
C ILE A 331 1.40 12.43 -0.03
N ILE A 332 1.47 13.59 0.64
CA ILE A 332 0.27 14.30 1.10
C ILE A 332 0.34 15.73 0.58
N HIS A 333 -0.60 16.10 -0.27
CA HIS A 333 -0.80 17.47 -0.74
C HIS A 333 -2.03 18.09 -0.09
N VAL A 334 -1.84 19.16 0.65
CA VAL A 334 -2.92 19.94 1.28
C VAL A 334 -2.82 21.38 0.82
N PRO A 335 -3.72 21.86 -0.04
CA PRO A 335 -3.69 23.24 -0.52
C PRO A 335 -3.66 24.25 0.63
N GLY A 336 -2.71 25.18 0.57
CA GLY A 336 -2.54 26.23 1.58
C GLY A 336 -1.92 25.78 2.92
N LEU A 337 -1.61 24.47 3.09
CA LEU A 337 -0.97 23.94 4.30
C LEU A 337 0.40 23.35 4.01
N THR A 338 0.49 22.37 3.10
CA THR A 338 1.78 21.75 2.75
C THR A 338 2.63 22.70 1.93
N LYS A 339 3.93 22.74 2.25
CA LYS A 339 4.90 23.48 1.45
C LYS A 339 5.40 22.59 0.30
N PRO A 340 5.28 23.02 -0.97
CA PRO A 340 5.71 22.22 -2.12
C PRO A 340 7.16 21.76 -2.03
N GLY A 341 7.42 20.51 -2.44
CA GLY A 341 8.74 19.93 -2.55
C GLY A 341 9.45 19.65 -1.22
N THR A 342 8.71 19.70 -0.10
CA THR A 342 9.27 19.34 1.21
C THR A 342 9.21 17.84 1.47
N SER A 343 10.11 17.35 2.34
CA SER A 343 10.05 16.00 2.88
C SER A 343 10.10 15.99 4.40
N SER A 344 9.69 14.88 5.00
CA SER A 344 9.73 14.64 6.44
C SER A 344 10.30 13.25 6.72
N ASP A 345 11.17 13.16 7.72
CA ASP A 345 11.75 11.91 8.24
C ASP A 345 10.95 11.31 9.42
N VAL A 346 9.83 11.91 9.77
CA VAL A 346 8.93 11.40 10.81
C VAL A 346 8.44 10.00 10.44
N LEU A 347 8.42 9.10 11.43
CA LEU A 347 7.85 7.78 11.27
C LEU A 347 6.33 7.88 11.10
N ALA A 348 5.83 7.63 9.90
CA ALA A 348 4.41 7.61 9.56
C ALA A 348 3.98 6.18 9.16
N ILE A 349 2.74 5.81 9.46
CA ILE A 349 2.21 4.47 9.17
C ILE A 349 0.74 4.56 8.76
N GLY A 350 0.24 3.57 8.00
CA GLY A 350 -1.10 3.59 7.41
C GLY A 350 -2.25 3.96 8.35
N MET A 351 -2.14 3.63 9.63
CA MET A 351 -3.13 3.99 10.66
C MET A 351 -3.25 5.51 10.90
N ASP A 352 -2.24 6.29 10.56
CA ASP A 352 -2.20 7.74 10.75
C ASP A 352 -3.12 8.49 9.80
N PHE A 353 -3.49 7.88 8.68
CA PHE A 353 -4.41 8.51 7.72
C PHE A 353 -5.78 8.76 8.34
N TYR A 354 -6.29 7.88 9.18
CA TYR A 354 -7.61 8.03 9.80
C TYR A 354 -7.71 9.35 10.60
N PRO A 355 -6.91 9.59 11.66
CA PRO A 355 -6.98 10.86 12.40
C PRO A 355 -6.56 12.07 11.58
N THR A 356 -5.63 11.92 10.63
CA THR A 356 -5.19 13.01 9.75
C THR A 356 -6.33 13.50 8.85
N ILE A 357 -7.09 12.60 8.25
CA ILE A 357 -8.24 12.92 7.41
C ILE A 357 -9.33 13.63 8.24
N LEU A 358 -9.68 13.11 9.42
CA LEU A 358 -10.68 13.74 10.29
C LEU A 358 -10.26 15.15 10.71
N GLU A 359 -9.01 15.36 11.11
CA GLU A 359 -8.52 16.68 11.49
C GLU A 359 -8.55 17.67 10.31
N LEU A 360 -8.12 17.24 9.12
CA LEU A 360 -8.18 18.06 7.90
C LEU A 360 -9.61 18.36 7.44
N ALA A 361 -10.55 17.46 7.72
CA ALA A 361 -11.98 17.64 7.48
C ALA A 361 -12.66 18.58 8.49
N GLY A 362 -11.96 18.95 9.57
CA GLY A 362 -12.53 19.70 10.67
C GLY A 362 -13.55 18.92 11.51
N LEU A 363 -13.46 17.59 11.47
CA LEU A 363 -14.32 16.67 12.21
C LEU A 363 -13.71 16.28 13.55
N PRO A 364 -14.53 15.92 14.56
CA PRO A 364 -14.02 15.40 15.82
C PRO A 364 -13.18 14.14 15.63
N LEU A 365 -12.01 14.08 16.28
CA LEU A 365 -11.23 12.86 16.36
C LEU A 365 -12.00 11.79 17.13
N ARG A 366 -11.71 10.51 16.83
CA ARG A 366 -12.31 9.33 17.46
C ARG A 366 -11.21 8.48 18.12
N PRO A 367 -10.57 8.91 19.22
CA PRO A 367 -9.40 8.26 19.80
C PRO A 367 -9.65 6.82 20.25
N GLU A 368 -10.88 6.46 20.57
CA GLU A 368 -11.27 5.08 20.91
C GLU A 368 -11.34 4.18 19.64
N GLN A 369 -11.49 4.79 18.45
CA GLN A 369 -11.46 4.06 17.18
C GLN A 369 -10.03 3.98 16.64
N HIS A 370 -9.36 5.12 16.42
CA HIS A 370 -8.02 5.15 15.81
C HIS A 370 -6.90 5.08 16.87
N VAL A 371 -6.98 4.05 17.73
CA VAL A 371 -6.11 3.92 18.94
C VAL A 371 -4.62 3.84 18.64
N ASP A 372 -4.22 3.43 17.43
CA ASP A 372 -2.82 3.25 17.03
C ASP A 372 -2.34 4.35 16.07
N GLY A 373 -3.26 5.16 15.52
CA GLY A 373 -2.94 6.26 14.60
C GLY A 373 -2.77 7.61 15.29
N VAL A 374 -1.88 8.43 14.76
CA VAL A 374 -1.70 9.83 15.18
C VAL A 374 -1.87 10.76 13.98
N SER A 375 -2.43 11.95 14.20
CA SER A 375 -2.57 12.93 13.12
C SER A 375 -1.23 13.45 12.64
N LEU A 376 -1.03 13.48 11.33
CA LEU A 376 0.13 14.06 10.65
C LEU A 376 -0.04 15.56 10.36
N VAL A 377 -1.18 16.18 10.68
CA VAL A 377 -1.44 17.62 10.44
C VAL A 377 -0.37 18.54 11.05
N PRO A 378 0.15 18.28 12.27
CA PRO A 378 1.28 19.06 12.78
C PRO A 378 2.49 19.00 11.83
N VAL A 379 2.85 17.82 11.32
CA VAL A 379 3.98 17.63 10.41
C VAL A 379 3.73 18.36 9.09
N LEU A 380 2.54 18.22 8.52
CA LEU A 380 2.13 18.89 7.28
C LEU A 380 2.21 20.43 7.39
N SER A 381 2.05 20.97 8.61
CA SER A 381 2.19 22.38 8.91
C SER A 381 3.62 22.81 9.33
N GLY A 382 4.61 21.92 9.21
CA GLY A 382 6.01 22.18 9.56
C GLY A 382 6.33 22.10 11.05
N LYS A 383 5.47 21.42 11.85
CA LYS A 383 5.69 21.15 13.28
C LYS A 383 6.07 19.68 13.48
N ASN A 384 6.52 19.33 14.67
CA ASN A 384 6.82 17.96 15.04
C ASN A 384 5.63 17.27 15.73
N ILE A 385 5.59 15.94 15.65
CA ILE A 385 4.79 15.07 16.52
C ILE A 385 5.72 14.44 17.59
N PRO A 386 5.18 13.93 18.69
CA PRO A 386 5.98 13.19 19.67
C PRO A 386 6.69 12.00 19.01
N GLU A 387 7.93 11.77 19.46
CA GLU A 387 8.70 10.61 19.03
C GLU A 387 7.98 9.33 19.44
N ARG A 388 7.89 8.36 18.53
CA ARG A 388 7.20 7.09 18.75
C ARG A 388 7.97 5.92 18.14
N ALA A 389 7.60 4.71 18.53
CA ALA A 389 7.97 3.49 17.82
C ALA A 389 6.80 3.01 16.96
N LEU A 390 7.12 2.34 15.87
CA LEU A 390 6.17 1.61 15.03
C LEU A 390 6.33 0.11 15.27
N TYR A 391 5.24 -0.62 15.12
CA TYR A 391 5.17 -2.05 15.41
C TYR A 391 4.44 -2.79 14.30
N TRP A 392 4.88 -4.02 13.99
CA TRP A 392 4.23 -4.94 13.08
C TRP A 392 4.16 -6.33 13.69
N HIS A 393 3.12 -7.06 13.35
CA HIS A 393 2.95 -8.45 13.73
C HIS A 393 2.32 -9.21 12.57
N TYR A 394 3.08 -10.16 12.01
CA TYR A 394 2.65 -11.01 10.90
C TYR A 394 2.93 -12.47 11.27
N PRO A 395 1.96 -13.16 11.94
CA PRO A 395 2.15 -14.53 12.43
C PRO A 395 1.90 -15.59 11.34
N HIS A 396 2.25 -15.27 10.10
CA HIS A 396 1.97 -16.05 8.91
C HIS A 396 3.20 -16.21 8.02
N TYR A 397 3.09 -17.08 7.02
CA TYR A 397 4.07 -17.17 5.95
C TYR A 397 3.55 -16.47 4.70
N GLY A 398 4.28 -15.52 4.18
CA GLY A 398 3.98 -14.92 2.89
C GLY A 398 4.27 -15.85 1.72
N ASN A 399 3.46 -15.78 0.66
CA ASN A 399 3.73 -16.46 -0.62
C ASN A 399 5.08 -16.02 -1.19
N GLN A 400 5.49 -14.80 -0.87
CA GLN A 400 6.74 -14.14 -1.27
C GLN A 400 7.92 -14.50 -0.35
N GLY A 401 7.81 -15.55 0.47
CA GLY A 401 8.88 -16.08 1.31
C GLY A 401 9.10 -15.33 2.64
N GLY A 402 8.13 -14.54 3.07
CA GLY A 402 8.12 -13.95 4.42
C GLY A 402 7.95 -15.01 5.50
N GLU A 403 8.47 -14.71 6.67
CA GLU A 403 8.49 -15.62 7.83
C GLU A 403 7.67 -15.04 8.98
N PRO A 404 6.97 -15.87 9.76
CA PRO A 404 6.20 -15.40 10.92
C PRO A 404 7.07 -14.57 11.86
N SER A 405 6.76 -13.28 11.98
CA SER A 405 7.63 -12.35 12.68
C SER A 405 6.86 -11.21 13.33
N SER A 406 7.50 -10.58 14.32
CA SER A 406 7.09 -9.30 14.89
C SER A 406 8.24 -8.31 14.84
N ILE A 407 7.92 -7.05 14.58
CA ILE A 407 8.90 -6.01 14.33
C ILE A 407 8.61 -4.81 15.23
N ILE A 408 9.67 -4.17 15.72
CA ILE A 408 9.64 -2.83 16.28
C ILE A 408 10.66 -1.96 15.57
N ARG A 409 10.25 -0.77 15.11
CA ARG A 409 11.14 0.30 14.68
C ARG A 409 11.07 1.46 15.66
N SER A 410 12.23 1.90 16.19
CA SER A 410 12.33 3.03 17.09
C SER A 410 13.56 3.85 16.74
N LYS A 411 13.39 5.11 16.35
CA LYS A 411 14.45 5.97 15.79
C LYS A 411 15.14 5.28 14.60
N GLU A 412 16.46 5.11 14.67
CA GLU A 412 17.30 4.44 13.68
C GLU A 412 17.32 2.91 13.80
N TRP A 413 16.78 2.34 14.87
CA TRP A 413 16.87 0.91 15.16
C TRP A 413 15.62 0.17 14.73
N LYS A 414 15.82 -0.99 14.08
CA LYS A 414 14.77 -1.96 13.76
C LYS A 414 15.15 -3.33 14.29
N LEU A 415 14.25 -3.93 15.06
CA LEU A 415 14.39 -5.28 15.58
C LEU A 415 13.30 -6.16 14.99
N ILE A 416 13.68 -7.34 14.51
CA ILE A 416 12.79 -8.38 13.99
C ILE A 416 12.92 -9.61 14.88
N TYR A 417 11.80 -10.07 15.44
CA TYR A 417 11.69 -11.30 16.20
C TYR A 417 10.95 -12.34 15.36
N TYR A 418 11.52 -13.53 15.21
CA TYR A 418 10.95 -14.62 14.42
C TYR A 418 10.29 -15.66 15.30
N HIS A 419 9.04 -16.02 14.98
CA HIS A 419 8.23 -16.93 15.79
C HIS A 419 8.55 -18.42 15.55
N GLU A 420 9.28 -18.75 14.50
CA GLU A 420 9.66 -20.14 14.22
C GLU A 420 10.65 -20.70 15.26
N ASP A 421 11.66 -19.94 15.60
CA ASP A 421 12.85 -20.39 16.35
C ASP A 421 13.32 -19.41 17.43
N GLY A 422 12.65 -18.25 17.54
CA GLY A 422 12.99 -17.23 18.53
C GLY A 422 14.23 -16.39 18.19
N ARG A 423 14.80 -16.54 16.98
CA ARG A 423 15.94 -15.70 16.57
C ARG A 423 15.56 -14.24 16.47
N VAL A 424 16.56 -13.38 16.65
CA VAL A 424 16.41 -11.93 16.61
C VAL A 424 17.39 -11.34 15.61
N GLU A 425 16.91 -10.40 14.83
CA GLU A 425 17.75 -9.54 14.00
C GLU A 425 17.62 -8.10 14.47
N LEU A 426 18.74 -7.35 14.52
CA LEU A 426 18.78 -5.95 14.87
C LEU A 426 19.58 -5.19 13.81
N TYR A 427 19.00 -4.11 13.30
CA TYR A 427 19.59 -3.26 12.26
C TYR A 427 19.58 -1.79 12.66
N ASN A 428 20.65 -1.06 12.27
CA ASN A 428 20.67 0.40 12.30
C ASN A 428 20.41 0.91 10.89
N LEU A 429 19.22 1.40 10.61
CA LEU A 429 18.77 1.75 9.26
C LEU A 429 19.42 3.00 8.67
N ILE A 430 20.10 3.82 9.47
CA ILE A 430 20.91 4.93 8.95
C ILE A 430 22.19 4.40 8.30
N ASN A 431 22.83 3.41 8.93
CA ASN A 431 24.11 2.86 8.48
C ASN A 431 23.95 1.62 7.59
N ASP A 432 22.80 0.96 7.66
CA ASP A 432 22.50 -0.30 6.97
C ASP A 432 21.03 -0.33 6.55
N MET A 433 20.69 0.53 5.59
CA MET A 433 19.34 0.64 5.03
C MET A 433 18.91 -0.66 4.32
N GLY A 434 19.87 -1.43 3.83
CA GLY A 434 19.67 -2.72 3.16
C GLY A 434 19.52 -3.91 4.10
N GLU A 435 19.58 -3.71 5.43
CA GLU A 435 19.38 -4.77 6.44
C GLU A 435 20.26 -6.00 6.18
N VAL A 436 21.54 -5.76 5.87
CA VAL A 436 22.52 -6.80 5.51
C VAL A 436 23.24 -7.33 6.75
N ASN A 437 23.53 -6.46 7.72
CA ASN A 437 24.40 -6.76 8.86
C ASN A 437 23.59 -6.85 10.16
N ASN A 438 23.20 -8.06 10.55
CA ASN A 438 22.55 -8.28 11.84
C ASN A 438 23.53 -8.00 12.98
N VAL A 439 23.31 -6.94 13.75
CA VAL A 439 24.15 -6.51 14.87
C VAL A 439 23.60 -6.91 16.25
N ALA A 440 22.59 -7.77 16.34
CA ALA A 440 21.96 -8.17 17.60
C ALA A 440 22.94 -8.66 18.67
N ALA A 441 23.94 -9.45 18.26
CA ALA A 441 24.95 -9.96 19.18
C ALA A 441 25.88 -8.86 19.74
N ALA A 442 26.07 -7.78 19.02
CA ALA A 442 26.90 -6.64 19.45
C ALA A 442 26.14 -5.65 20.38
N TYR A 443 24.81 -5.68 20.37
CA TYR A 443 23.96 -4.74 21.12
C TYR A 443 22.90 -5.45 21.98
N PRO A 444 23.28 -6.37 22.92
CA PRO A 444 22.31 -7.17 23.67
C PRO A 444 21.37 -6.35 24.56
N GLU A 445 21.84 -5.23 25.11
CA GLU A 445 20.99 -4.33 25.91
C GLU A 445 19.91 -3.64 25.06
N LYS A 446 20.25 -3.21 23.83
CA LYS A 446 19.30 -2.64 22.89
C LYS A 446 18.27 -3.69 22.45
N VAL A 447 18.70 -4.92 22.16
CA VAL A 447 17.81 -6.05 21.89
C VAL A 447 16.82 -6.25 23.03
N SER A 448 17.31 -6.32 24.28
CA SER A 448 16.46 -6.52 25.47
C SER A 448 15.43 -5.39 25.65
N GLU A 449 15.87 -4.13 25.50
CA GLU A 449 14.98 -2.96 25.57
C GLU A 449 13.85 -3.03 24.54
N MET A 450 14.23 -3.21 23.26
CA MET A 450 13.26 -3.21 22.15
C MET A 450 12.33 -4.43 22.21
N GLN A 451 12.84 -5.60 22.57
CA GLN A 451 12.03 -6.81 22.71
C GLN A 451 11.01 -6.69 23.85
N LYS A 452 11.39 -6.05 24.97
CA LYS A 452 10.45 -5.78 26.06
C LYS A 452 9.30 -4.87 25.61
N ARG A 453 9.59 -3.81 24.83
CA ARG A 453 8.58 -2.92 24.28
C ARG A 453 7.68 -3.64 23.26
N LEU A 454 8.28 -4.45 22.38
CA LEU A 454 7.55 -5.26 21.40
C LEU A 454 6.59 -6.24 22.09
N ASN A 455 7.07 -6.98 23.11
CA ASN A 455 6.26 -7.93 23.85
C ASN A 455 5.10 -7.26 24.61
N HIS A 456 5.31 -6.05 25.13
CA HIS A 456 4.25 -5.27 25.75
C HIS A 456 3.17 -4.90 24.75
N TRP A 457 3.55 -4.39 23.57
CA TRP A 457 2.61 -4.04 22.50
C TRP A 457 1.84 -5.26 21.98
N LEU A 458 2.51 -6.41 21.79
CA LEU A 458 1.86 -7.66 21.39
C LEU A 458 0.79 -8.11 22.39
N ALA A 459 1.08 -7.99 23.69
CA ALA A 459 0.12 -8.30 24.75
C ALA A 459 -1.06 -7.31 24.78
N ASP A 460 -0.79 -6.02 24.64
CA ASP A 460 -1.80 -4.94 24.64
C ASP A 460 -2.76 -5.04 23.45
N THR A 461 -2.26 -5.46 22.29
CA THR A 461 -3.06 -5.61 21.07
C THR A 461 -3.80 -6.93 20.97
N GLY A 462 -3.60 -7.88 21.90
CA GLY A 462 -4.20 -9.21 21.84
C GLY A 462 -3.69 -10.06 20.67
N ALA A 463 -2.41 -9.89 20.30
CA ALA A 463 -1.78 -10.58 19.18
C ALA A 463 -1.94 -12.11 19.28
N ARG A 464 -2.30 -12.76 18.16
CA ARG A 464 -2.35 -14.22 18.03
C ARG A 464 -1.04 -14.74 17.45
N PHE A 465 -0.58 -15.89 17.93
CA PHE A 465 0.72 -16.45 17.54
C PHE A 465 0.57 -17.73 16.74
N PRO A 466 1.55 -18.06 15.87
CA PRO A 466 1.58 -19.34 15.17
C PRO A 466 1.88 -20.48 16.16
N ALA A 467 1.47 -21.70 15.83
CA ALA A 467 1.68 -22.89 16.62
C ALA A 467 2.60 -23.89 15.90
N ARG A 468 3.32 -24.74 16.63
CA ARG A 468 4.17 -25.77 16.02
C ARG A 468 3.36 -26.69 15.11
N ASP A 469 3.83 -26.94 13.87
CA ASP A 469 3.24 -27.94 12.99
C ASP A 469 3.74 -29.35 13.38
N PRO A 470 2.87 -30.25 13.85
CA PRO A 470 3.27 -31.61 14.21
C PRO A 470 3.69 -32.46 12.99
N ARG A 471 3.37 -32.02 11.77
CA ARG A 471 3.68 -32.71 10.50
C ARG A 471 5.01 -32.29 9.92
N TYR A 472 5.66 -31.25 10.47
CA TYR A 472 6.90 -30.70 9.93
C TYR A 472 8.00 -31.75 9.78
N SER A 473 8.69 -31.70 8.65
CA SER A 473 9.88 -32.50 8.37
C SER A 473 10.99 -31.61 7.83
N GLN A 474 12.12 -31.60 8.52
CA GLN A 474 13.30 -30.86 8.08
C GLN A 474 13.77 -31.33 6.71
N GLU A 475 13.77 -32.63 6.46
CA GLU A 475 14.21 -33.21 5.19
C GLU A 475 13.34 -32.73 4.01
N ARG A 476 11.99 -32.72 4.16
CA ARG A 476 11.09 -32.21 3.13
C ARG A 476 11.27 -30.72 2.92
N PHE A 477 11.46 -29.96 4.00
CA PHE A 477 11.73 -28.52 3.91
C PHE A 477 13.02 -28.24 3.15
N ASP A 478 14.14 -28.91 3.49
CA ASP A 478 15.43 -28.73 2.83
C ASP A 478 15.36 -29.10 1.34
N GLN A 479 14.69 -30.20 1.00
CA GLN A 479 14.47 -30.61 -0.39
C GLN A 479 13.67 -29.56 -1.19
N LYS A 480 12.62 -29.00 -0.59
CA LYS A 480 11.82 -27.91 -1.21
C LYS A 480 12.68 -26.67 -1.47
N ILE A 481 13.50 -26.26 -0.49
CA ILE A 481 14.37 -25.09 -0.63
C ILE A 481 15.39 -25.31 -1.75
N GLU A 482 16.01 -26.50 -1.82
CA GLU A 482 17.00 -26.81 -2.84
C GLU A 482 16.38 -26.87 -4.25
N ASN A 483 15.20 -27.49 -4.39
CA ASN A 483 14.46 -27.50 -5.64
C ASN A 483 14.10 -26.06 -6.10
N THR A 484 13.70 -25.20 -5.16
CA THR A 484 13.39 -23.80 -5.46
C THR A 484 14.64 -23.03 -5.88
N ARG A 485 15.76 -23.26 -5.21
CA ARG A 485 17.03 -22.60 -5.51
C ARG A 485 17.55 -22.92 -6.90
N THR A 486 17.40 -24.16 -7.35
CA THR A 486 17.91 -24.62 -8.65
C THR A 486 16.90 -24.33 -9.78
N ALA A 487 15.78 -25.04 -9.79
CA ALA A 487 14.83 -24.98 -10.90
C ALA A 487 14.11 -23.63 -11.07
N LYS A 488 13.75 -22.96 -9.95
CA LYS A 488 13.03 -21.68 -10.04
C LYS A 488 13.91 -20.54 -10.54
N MET A 489 15.19 -20.50 -10.14
CA MET A 489 16.14 -19.50 -10.62
C MET A 489 16.30 -19.56 -12.14
N GLU A 490 16.55 -20.76 -12.69
CA GLU A 490 16.70 -20.98 -14.13
C GLU A 490 15.43 -20.58 -14.90
N ALA A 491 14.25 -20.98 -14.39
CA ALA A 491 12.97 -20.65 -15.01
C ALA A 491 12.71 -19.14 -15.04
N LEU A 492 13.07 -18.40 -14.00
CA LEU A 492 12.89 -16.94 -13.93
C LEU A 492 13.82 -16.20 -14.89
N GLU A 493 15.08 -16.60 -15.00
CA GLU A 493 16.02 -16.00 -15.97
C GLU A 493 15.54 -16.23 -17.40
N LYS A 494 15.05 -17.44 -17.73
CA LYS A 494 14.47 -17.74 -19.02
C LYS A 494 13.22 -16.90 -19.31
N GLN A 495 12.26 -16.85 -18.38
CA GLN A 495 11.04 -16.05 -18.53
C GLN A 495 11.37 -14.57 -18.76
N HIS A 496 12.34 -14.03 -18.03
CA HIS A 496 12.72 -12.64 -18.18
C HIS A 496 13.37 -12.37 -19.54
N ALA A 497 14.21 -13.29 -20.05
CA ALA A 497 14.79 -13.19 -21.38
C ALA A 497 13.68 -13.14 -22.46
N GLU A 498 12.62 -13.95 -22.30
CA GLU A 498 11.44 -13.91 -23.18
C GLU A 498 10.73 -12.54 -23.12
N PHE A 499 10.57 -11.94 -21.94
CA PHE A 499 9.95 -10.60 -21.81
C PHE A 499 10.72 -9.48 -22.54
N LEU A 500 12.02 -9.63 -22.68
CA LEU A 500 12.90 -8.68 -23.40
C LEU A 500 13.07 -9.02 -24.88
N ASP A 501 12.66 -10.22 -25.33
CA ASP A 501 12.75 -10.59 -26.75
C ASP A 501 11.69 -9.83 -27.56
N PRO A 502 12.06 -9.00 -28.56
CA PRO A 502 11.12 -8.27 -29.40
C PRO A 502 10.12 -9.17 -30.15
N GLU A 503 10.51 -10.41 -30.46
CA GLU A 503 9.69 -11.36 -31.20
C GLU A 503 8.80 -12.23 -30.27
N TRP A 504 8.92 -12.08 -28.94
CA TRP A 504 8.11 -12.85 -28.01
C TRP A 504 6.66 -12.37 -27.97
N GLU A 505 5.74 -13.33 -28.03
CA GLU A 505 4.31 -13.11 -27.89
C GLU A 505 3.77 -13.87 -26.68
N PRO A 506 2.85 -13.28 -25.88
CA PRO A 506 2.25 -13.97 -24.75
C PRO A 506 1.38 -15.14 -25.18
N ALA A 507 1.48 -16.24 -24.46
CA ALA A 507 0.65 -17.42 -24.73
C ALA A 507 -0.84 -17.11 -24.42
N GLY A 508 -1.73 -17.42 -25.38
CA GLY A 508 -3.18 -17.53 -25.16
C GLY A 508 -4.03 -16.29 -25.35
N ASN A 509 -3.51 -15.06 -25.33
CA ASN A 509 -4.27 -13.87 -25.65
C ASN A 509 -3.44 -12.81 -26.37
N ALA A 510 -3.67 -12.67 -27.67
CA ALA A 510 -2.89 -11.80 -28.56
C ALA A 510 -3.18 -10.28 -28.40
N ARG A 511 -4.01 -9.85 -27.43
CA ARG A 511 -4.41 -8.46 -27.31
C ARG A 511 -3.63 -7.66 -26.27
N TRP A 512 -2.97 -8.32 -25.32
CA TRP A 512 -2.14 -7.69 -24.32
C TRP A 512 -0.95 -8.57 -23.93
N TRP A 513 0.10 -7.92 -23.44
CA TRP A 513 1.35 -8.54 -23.05
C TRP A 513 1.39 -8.75 -21.54
N GLY A 514 1.85 -9.91 -21.11
CA GLY A 514 2.05 -10.21 -19.71
C GLY A 514 1.78 -11.66 -19.35
N SER A 515 1.86 -11.97 -18.06
CA SER A 515 1.42 -13.27 -17.57
C SER A 515 -0.12 -13.33 -17.64
N ALA A 516 -0.65 -14.37 -18.26
CA ALA A 516 -2.08 -14.63 -18.31
C ALA A 516 -2.55 -15.47 -17.11
N GLU A 517 -1.62 -16.01 -16.32
CA GLU A 517 -1.84 -16.92 -15.20
C GLU A 517 -0.90 -16.53 -14.05
N ASP A 518 -1.47 -16.01 -12.97
CA ASP A 518 -0.84 -15.91 -11.66
C ASP A 518 -1.72 -16.53 -10.59
#